data_fc005b7f72de7e1432945344634e6d6e
#
_entry.id   fc005b7f72de7e1432945344634e6d6e
#
_cell.length_a   1.000
_cell.length_b   1.000
_cell.length_c   1.000
_cell.angle_alpha   90.00
_cell.angle_beta   90.00
_cell.angle_gamma   90.00
#
_symmetry.space_group_name_H-M   'P 1'
#
loop_
_entity.id
_entity.type
_entity.pdbx_description
1 polymer ?
#
loop_
_entity_poly.entity_id
_entity_poly.type
_entity_poly.pdbx_seq_one_letter_code
_entity_poly.pdbx_strand_id
1 'polypeptide(L)' 'MDKLHFSIGDSVMSRWGEAKIVRMDITSFGEPKYGDSVSNVPIDYNGPWIADLDNGHWAYGSQISLIQGHNEYA' A
#
# COMPACT_ATOMS: atom_id res chain seq x y z
N MET A 1 -16.88 -2.10 8.41
CA MET A 1 -16.96 -1.53 7.06
C MET A 1 -15.64 -1.74 6.34
N ASP A 2 -15.71 -2.16 5.12
CA ASP A 2 -14.51 -2.47 4.37
C ASP A 2 -13.83 -1.21 3.90
N LYS A 3 -12.52 -1.22 3.91
CA LYS A 3 -11.78 -0.14 3.33
C LYS A 3 -11.83 -0.23 1.81
N LEU A 4 -11.97 0.90 1.17
CA LEU A 4 -11.99 0.98 -0.28
C LEU A 4 -10.68 1.48 -0.86
N HIS A 5 -9.75 1.85 0.00
CA HIS A 5 -8.46 2.43 -0.42
C HIS A 5 -7.36 1.93 0.49
N PHE A 6 -6.16 1.84 -0.08
CA PHE A 6 -4.95 1.83 0.73
C PHE A 6 -4.65 3.27 1.11
N SER A 7 -4.21 3.50 2.33
CA SER A 7 -3.88 4.85 2.82
C SER A 7 -2.58 4.81 3.60
N ILE A 8 -1.91 5.93 3.67
CA ILE A 8 -0.70 6.04 4.50
C ILE A 8 -1.06 5.74 5.95
N GLY A 9 -0.26 4.91 6.59
CA GLY A 9 -0.50 4.44 7.95
C GLY A 9 -1.25 3.13 8.05
N ASP A 10 -1.75 2.62 6.94
CA ASP A 10 -2.46 1.33 6.95
C ASP A 10 -1.48 0.19 7.17
N SER A 11 -1.93 -0.80 7.93
CA SER A 11 -1.18 -2.04 8.07
C SER A 11 -1.47 -2.95 6.89
N VAL A 12 -0.43 -3.51 6.33
CA VAL A 12 -0.53 -4.43 5.20
C VAL A 12 0.33 -5.65 5.44
N MET A 13 -0.03 -6.73 4.81
CA MET A 13 0.80 -7.93 4.78
C MET A 13 1.64 -7.88 3.53
N SER A 14 2.95 -8.02 3.69
CA SER A 14 3.90 -8.04 2.58
C SER A 14 4.68 -9.34 2.61
N ARG A 15 5.57 -9.52 1.66
CA ARG A 15 6.42 -10.70 1.64
C ARG A 15 7.39 -10.73 2.83
N TRP A 16 7.58 -9.60 3.51
CA TRP A 16 8.43 -9.52 4.71
C TRP A 16 7.61 -9.50 5.99
N GLY A 17 6.32 -9.79 5.90
CA GLY A 17 5.43 -9.78 7.05
C GLY A 17 4.61 -8.50 7.11
N GLU A 18 4.05 -8.25 8.25
CA GLU A 18 3.21 -7.09 8.48
C GLU A 18 4.05 -5.81 8.52
N ALA A 19 3.58 -4.78 7.85
CA ALA A 19 4.24 -3.48 7.85
C ALA A 19 3.20 -2.39 7.64
N LYS A 20 3.59 -1.14 7.86
CA LYS A 20 2.70 -0.01 7.61
C LYS A 20 3.19 0.77 6.41
N ILE A 21 2.25 1.28 5.65
CA ILE A 21 2.54 2.11 4.50
C ILE A 21 2.97 3.49 4.98
N VAL A 22 4.13 3.94 4.53
CA VAL A 22 4.61 5.28 4.87
C VAL A 22 4.58 6.22 3.66
N ARG A 23 4.51 5.66 2.46
CA ARG A 23 4.42 6.47 1.24
C ARG A 23 3.84 5.61 0.12
N MET A 24 3.11 6.24 -0.78
CA MET A 24 2.58 5.56 -1.96
C MET A 24 2.83 6.43 -3.17
N ASP A 25 3.22 5.83 -4.27
CA ASP A 25 3.46 6.52 -5.53
C ASP A 25 2.79 5.78 -6.67
N ILE A 26 2.08 6.54 -7.51
CA ILE A 26 1.58 6.01 -8.77
C ILE A 26 2.72 6.11 -9.75
N THR A 27 3.10 5.01 -10.34
CA THR A 27 4.29 4.96 -11.18
C THR A 27 3.89 4.79 -12.64
N SER A 28 4.81 5.07 -13.53
CA SER A 28 4.62 4.83 -14.95
C SER A 28 5.32 3.54 -15.31
N PHE A 29 4.59 2.61 -15.85
CA PHE A 29 5.17 1.34 -16.33
C PHE A 29 6.00 0.62 -15.27
N GLY A 30 5.63 0.79 -14.03
CA GLY A 30 6.33 0.11 -12.95
C GLY A 30 7.67 0.72 -12.58
N GLU A 31 7.95 1.93 -13.02
CA GLU A 31 9.19 2.61 -12.64
C GLU A 31 9.08 3.14 -11.24
N PRO A 32 9.79 2.58 -10.28
CA PRO A 32 9.57 2.96 -8.88
C PRO A 32 10.10 4.32 -8.50
N LYS A 33 10.91 4.93 -9.33
CA LYS A 33 11.56 6.17 -8.94
C LYS A 33 10.81 7.42 -9.31
N TYR A 34 9.90 7.35 -10.22
CA TYR A 34 9.38 8.54 -10.86
C TYR A 34 7.86 8.59 -10.82
N GLY A 35 7.31 8.12 -9.73
CA GLY A 35 5.89 8.18 -9.57
C GLY A 35 5.43 9.45 -8.91
N ASP A 36 4.15 9.71 -8.96
CA ASP A 36 3.52 10.79 -8.22
C ASP A 36 3.08 10.29 -6.86
N SER A 37 3.48 10.99 -5.82
CA SER A 37 3.05 10.65 -4.46
C SER A 37 1.58 10.90 -4.29
N VAL A 38 0.90 9.97 -3.64
CA VAL A 38 -0.54 10.08 -3.36
C VAL A 38 -0.81 9.71 -1.93
N SER A 39 -1.93 10.16 -1.39
CA SER A 39 -2.32 9.83 -0.02
C SER A 39 -3.17 8.60 0.08
N ASN A 40 -3.76 8.15 -0.99
CA ASN A 40 -4.48 6.88 -1.00
C ASN A 40 -4.55 6.33 -2.40
N VAL A 41 -4.79 5.03 -2.50
CA VAL A 41 -4.93 4.31 -3.76
C VAL A 41 -6.14 3.41 -3.65
N PRO A 42 -7.09 3.47 -4.58
CA PRO A 42 -8.24 2.58 -4.53
C PRO A 42 -7.82 1.12 -4.51
N ILE A 43 -8.53 0.31 -3.75
CA ILE A 43 -8.25 -1.12 -3.64
C ILE A 43 -8.26 -1.78 -5.01
N ASP A 44 -9.15 -1.37 -5.87
CA ASP A 44 -9.31 -1.95 -7.19
C ASP A 44 -8.53 -1.23 -8.29
N TYR A 45 -7.64 -0.32 -7.89
CA TYR A 45 -6.80 0.37 -8.87
C TYR A 45 -5.92 -0.64 -9.58
N ASN A 46 -5.96 -0.65 -10.88
CA ASN A 46 -5.28 -1.64 -11.68
C ASN A 46 -4.04 -1.10 -12.37
N GLY A 47 -3.67 0.13 -12.15
CA GLY A 47 -2.44 0.67 -12.70
C GLY A 47 -1.24 0.36 -11.84
N PRO A 48 -0.04 0.66 -12.30
CA PRO A 48 1.16 0.40 -11.52
C PRO A 48 1.31 1.41 -10.37
N TRP A 49 1.61 0.91 -9.20
CA TRP A 49 1.92 1.76 -8.05
C TRP A 49 2.79 0.99 -7.04
N ILE A 50 3.48 1.74 -6.21
CA ILE A 50 4.31 1.16 -5.18
C ILE A 50 3.98 1.75 -3.83
N ALA A 51 4.27 1.01 -2.79
CA ALA A 51 4.16 1.45 -1.42
C ALA A 51 5.51 1.31 -0.75
N ASP A 52 5.93 2.36 -0.07
CA ASP A 52 7.08 2.27 0.83
C ASP A 52 6.57 1.86 2.20
N LEU A 53 7.27 0.96 2.82
CA LEU A 53 6.85 0.35 4.07
C LEU A 53 7.79 0.79 5.20
N ASP A 54 7.28 0.72 6.42
CA ASP A 54 8.04 1.18 7.59
C ASP A 54 9.17 0.22 7.99
N ASN A 55 9.29 -0.89 7.30
CA ASN A 55 10.40 -1.83 7.54
C ASN A 55 11.60 -1.56 6.63
N GLY A 56 11.59 -0.46 5.88
CA GLY A 56 12.68 -0.11 4.98
C GLY A 56 12.58 -0.73 3.60
N HIS A 57 11.54 -1.50 3.34
CA HIS A 57 11.31 -2.10 2.03
C HIS A 57 10.23 -1.35 1.29
N TRP A 58 10.11 -1.62 0.00
CA TRP A 58 8.99 -1.15 -0.79
C TRP A 58 8.42 -2.35 -1.55
N ALA A 59 7.17 -2.23 -1.97
CA ALA A 59 6.51 -3.30 -2.70
C ALA A 59 5.57 -2.71 -3.73
N TYR A 60 5.35 -3.46 -4.79
CA TYR A 60 4.27 -3.13 -5.74
C TYR A 60 2.93 -3.36 -5.06
N GLY A 61 1.95 -2.59 -5.48
CA GLY A 61 0.61 -2.72 -4.89
C GLY A 61 0.03 -4.12 -4.98
N SER A 62 0.40 -4.85 -6.03
CA SER A 62 -0.07 -6.23 -6.19
C SER A 62 0.58 -7.21 -5.22
N GLN A 63 1.60 -6.79 -4.50
CA GLN A 63 2.36 -7.66 -3.59
C GLN A 63 1.96 -7.47 -2.14
N ILE A 64 1.01 -6.59 -1.87
CA ILE A 64 0.57 -6.34 -0.50
C ILE A 64 -0.93 -6.49 -0.41
N SER A 65 -1.41 -6.78 0.78
CA SER A 65 -2.84 -6.83 1.07
C SER A 65 -3.13 -6.13 2.37
N LEU A 66 -4.27 -5.47 2.44
CA LEU A 66 -4.67 -4.80 3.66
C LEU A 66 -4.97 -5.83 4.75
N ILE A 67 -4.51 -5.52 5.94
CA ILE A 67 -4.91 -6.26 7.12
C ILE A 67 -6.16 -5.56 7.61
N GLN A 68 -7.30 -6.22 7.46
CA GLN A 68 -8.57 -5.60 7.69
C GLN A 68 -9.20 -6.06 8.97
N GLY A 69 -9.92 -5.17 9.56
CA GLY A 69 -11.00 -5.47 10.46
C GLY A 69 -10.64 -5.96 11.82
N HIS A 70 -9.45 -6.34 12.02
CA HIS A 70 -9.10 -7.04 13.23
C HIS A 70 -9.13 -6.13 14.45
N ASN A 71 -8.83 -4.90 14.28
CA ASN A 71 -8.74 -4.00 15.42
C ASN A 71 -9.97 -3.18 15.63
N GLU A 72 -10.82 -3.09 14.68
CA GLU A 72 -11.99 -2.29 14.79
C GLU A 72 -13.00 -2.90 15.71
N TYR A 73 -12.88 -4.15 15.95
CA TYR A 73 -13.87 -4.84 16.74
C TYR A 73 -13.43 -5.05 18.15
N ALA A 74 -12.32 -4.56 18.43
CA ALA A 74 -11.85 -4.69 19.78
C ALA A 74 -12.66 -3.83 20.70
#